data_03844921bb6879e3cc1fd73f1db2eb98
#
_entry.id   03844921bb6879e3cc1fd73f1db2eb98
#
_cell.length_a   1.000
_cell.length_b   1.000
_cell.length_c   1.000
_cell.angle_alpha   90.00
_cell.angle_beta   90.00
_cell.angle_gamma   90.00
#
_symmetry.space_group_name_H-M   'P 1'
#
loop_
_entity.id
_entity.type
_entity.pdbx_description
1 polymer ?
#
loop_
_entity_poly.entity_id
_entity_poly.type
_entity_poly.pdbx_seq_one_letter_code
_entity_poly.pdbx_strand_id
1 'polypeptide(L)'
;MKKYSLLLIAVLLLASCNLQSAESQTTAMADSLTVIAESWTETPAPTLTFTPTETFTPTITLTPTETLTPTLTFTPTITATPTFSFPTVTVNKQAHCRYGPSVAYLHAADLYAGDVGTVRGRFVYSKWLYVKFDKLNYFCWVAPSVVDVAGDISQIAYKELDLQSIGSNMYGPPKNVTAARAGNEVIINWEQVKMTKDDDRGYLLELFVCQGGNYIWWTDSYPDQYTTSYEVRDEAGCPVPSEGRLYTVEKHGFSQPVKIPWPAP
;
A
#
# COMPACT_ATOMS: atom_id res chain seq x y z
N MET A 1 -18.05 1.84 -62.73
CA MET A 1 -17.48 2.61 -61.61
C MET A 1 -18.48 3.64 -61.04
N LYS A 2 -19.74 3.26 -60.75
CA LYS A 2 -20.80 4.17 -60.20
C LYS A 2 -21.66 3.55 -59.12
N LYS A 3 -21.26 2.40 -58.55
CA LYS A 3 -22.05 1.68 -57.52
C LYS A 3 -21.49 1.73 -56.11
N TYR A 4 -20.33 2.31 -55.85
CA TYR A 4 -19.72 2.40 -54.53
C TYR A 4 -19.84 3.75 -53.83
N SER A 5 -20.37 4.76 -54.55
CA SER A 5 -20.50 6.13 -53.97
C SER A 5 -21.72 6.33 -53.09
N LEU A 6 -22.72 5.44 -53.16
CA LEU A 6 -23.96 5.55 -52.38
C LEU A 6 -23.90 4.85 -50.99
N LEU A 7 -22.95 3.94 -50.80
CA LEU A 7 -22.79 3.20 -49.53
C LEU A 7 -22.01 4.00 -48.50
N LEU A 8 -21.22 4.94 -48.90
CA LEU A 8 -20.38 5.79 -48.01
C LEU A 8 -21.13 6.92 -47.34
N ILE A 9 -22.29 7.31 -47.90
CA ILE A 9 -23.12 8.39 -47.32
C ILE A 9 -24.10 7.90 -46.26
N ALA A 10 -24.45 6.60 -46.28
CA ALA A 10 -25.35 5.98 -45.28
C ALA A 10 -24.70 5.70 -43.93
N VAL A 11 -23.36 5.60 -43.86
CA VAL A 11 -22.64 5.28 -42.60
C VAL A 11 -22.37 6.56 -41.77
N LEU A 12 -22.43 7.73 -42.38
CA LEU A 12 -22.14 9.04 -41.71
C LEU A 12 -23.35 9.65 -40.98
N LEU A 13 -24.53 9.07 -41.08
CA LEU A 13 -25.76 9.63 -40.45
C LEU A 13 -26.21 8.87 -39.17
N LEU A 14 -25.48 7.90 -38.68
CA LEU A 14 -25.80 7.17 -37.45
C LEU A 14 -24.89 7.47 -36.26
N ALA A 15 -24.00 8.45 -36.34
CA ALA A 15 -23.07 8.81 -35.27
C ALA A 15 -23.44 10.14 -34.54
N SER A 16 -24.70 10.52 -34.52
CA SER A 16 -25.13 11.70 -33.74
C SER A 16 -26.32 11.34 -32.86
N CYS A 17 -26.07 10.84 -31.67
CA CYS A 17 -26.91 10.98 -30.47
C CYS A 17 -26.27 10.14 -29.34
N ASN A 18 -25.39 10.74 -28.58
CA ASN A 18 -25.33 10.58 -27.11
C ASN A 18 -24.25 11.48 -26.52
N LEU A 19 -24.46 12.78 -26.58
CA LEU A 19 -23.86 13.69 -25.62
C LEU A 19 -24.95 13.99 -24.58
N GLN A 20 -25.06 13.14 -23.59
CA GLN A 20 -25.78 13.47 -22.37
C GLN A 20 -24.78 14.18 -21.45
N SER A 21 -25.02 15.48 -21.28
CA SER A 21 -24.15 16.41 -20.58
C SER A 21 -23.93 16.03 -19.11
N ALA A 22 -22.68 16.17 -18.66
CA ALA A 22 -22.25 15.99 -17.27
C ALA A 22 -22.84 17.03 -16.28
N GLU A 23 -23.77 17.89 -16.72
CA GLU A 23 -24.37 18.92 -15.86
C GLU A 23 -25.51 18.43 -14.97
N SER A 24 -26.13 17.26 -15.26
CA SER A 24 -27.25 16.74 -14.44
C SER A 24 -26.83 16.07 -13.14
N GLN A 25 -25.54 15.73 -12.95
CA GLN A 25 -25.11 15.04 -11.72
C GLN A 25 -24.62 15.99 -10.62
N THR A 26 -24.22 17.20 -10.95
CA THR A 26 -23.80 18.19 -9.96
C THR A 26 -24.97 18.88 -9.25
N THR A 27 -26.13 18.99 -9.90
CA THR A 27 -27.32 19.61 -9.29
C THR A 27 -27.99 18.70 -8.27
N ALA A 28 -27.95 17.37 -8.49
CA ALA A 28 -28.56 16.40 -7.55
C ALA A 28 -27.80 16.26 -6.22
N MET A 29 -26.46 16.52 -6.23
CA MET A 29 -25.66 16.52 -4.98
C MET A 29 -25.81 17.81 -4.17
N ALA A 30 -26.08 18.96 -4.83
CA ALA A 30 -26.29 20.22 -4.14
C ALA A 30 -27.61 20.23 -3.35
N ASP A 31 -28.67 19.67 -3.90
CA ASP A 31 -30.00 19.60 -3.24
C ASP A 31 -29.99 18.67 -2.02
N SER A 32 -29.17 17.61 -2.04
CA SER A 32 -29.07 16.67 -0.90
C SER A 32 -28.36 17.27 0.33
N LEU A 33 -27.47 18.26 0.15
CA LEU A 33 -26.77 18.92 1.24
C LEU A 33 -27.58 20.06 1.87
N THR A 34 -28.53 20.65 1.14
CA THR A 34 -29.38 21.75 1.65
C THR A 34 -30.46 21.22 2.60
N VAL A 35 -30.97 19.99 2.38
CA VAL A 35 -32.01 19.38 3.23
C VAL A 35 -31.49 18.99 4.62
N ILE A 36 -30.21 18.73 4.76
CA ILE A 36 -29.61 18.36 6.07
C ILE A 36 -29.36 19.59 6.94
N ALA A 37 -29.21 20.78 6.37
CA ALA A 37 -28.93 22.03 7.14
C ALA A 37 -30.17 22.63 7.80
N GLU A 38 -31.38 22.29 7.37
CA GLU A 38 -32.64 22.88 7.91
C GLU A 38 -33.25 22.11 9.08
N SER A 39 -32.68 21.00 9.54
CA SER A 39 -33.24 20.18 10.61
C SER A 39 -32.72 20.49 12.03
N TRP A 40 -31.91 21.51 12.19
CA TRP A 40 -31.42 21.94 13.51
C TRP A 40 -32.35 23.01 14.10
N THR A 41 -33.42 22.57 14.77
CA THR A 41 -34.29 23.44 15.53
C THR A 41 -33.64 23.68 16.91
N GLU A 42 -33.35 24.94 17.22
CA GLU A 42 -32.86 25.32 18.54
C GLU A 42 -33.97 25.15 19.58
N THR A 43 -33.71 24.33 20.61
CA THR A 43 -34.60 24.16 21.76
C THR A 43 -34.44 25.36 22.66
N PRO A 44 -35.51 26.15 22.97
CA PRO A 44 -35.40 27.29 23.86
C PRO A 44 -35.05 26.83 25.27
N ALA A 45 -34.12 27.55 25.90
CA ALA A 45 -33.71 27.32 27.27
C ALA A 45 -34.87 27.59 28.26
N PRO A 46 -35.03 26.79 29.33
CA PRO A 46 -36.06 27.00 30.31
C PRO A 46 -35.80 28.28 31.15
N THR A 47 -36.80 29.15 31.21
CA THR A 47 -36.79 30.36 32.07
C THR A 47 -36.94 29.93 33.52
N LEU A 48 -35.98 30.32 34.36
CA LEU A 48 -36.06 30.11 35.82
C LEU A 48 -37.06 31.07 36.44
N THR A 49 -38.20 30.54 36.91
CA THR A 49 -39.17 31.28 37.71
C THR A 49 -38.81 31.15 39.19
N PHE A 50 -38.53 32.28 39.85
CA PHE A 50 -38.27 32.30 41.28
C PHE A 50 -39.56 32.27 42.05
N THR A 51 -39.77 31.22 42.88
CA THR A 51 -40.86 31.12 43.83
C THR A 51 -40.41 31.75 45.18
N PRO A 52 -41.23 32.57 45.87
CA PRO A 52 -40.86 33.17 47.11
C PRO A 52 -40.70 32.16 48.23
N THR A 53 -39.59 32.28 48.99
CA THR A 53 -39.20 31.43 50.10
C THR A 53 -39.98 31.78 51.35
N GLU A 54 -40.67 30.80 51.89
CA GLU A 54 -41.27 30.91 53.27
C GLU A 54 -40.17 30.77 54.31
N THR A 55 -40.11 31.77 55.22
CA THR A 55 -39.10 31.78 56.29
C THR A 55 -39.59 30.95 57.46
N PHE A 56 -39.00 29.82 57.72
CA PHE A 56 -39.26 29.01 58.92
C PHE A 56 -38.30 29.37 60.03
N THR A 57 -38.90 29.55 61.20
CA THR A 57 -38.17 29.83 62.49
C THR A 57 -37.38 28.57 62.88
N PRO A 58 -36.08 28.66 63.22
CA PRO A 58 -35.31 27.53 63.60
C PRO A 58 -35.67 26.93 64.93
N THR A 59 -36.20 25.72 64.95
CA THR A 59 -36.30 24.91 66.19
C THR A 59 -34.97 24.18 66.36
N ILE A 60 -34.30 24.36 67.47
CA ILE A 60 -33.03 23.69 67.82
C ILE A 60 -33.36 22.19 68.11
N THR A 61 -33.22 21.36 67.18
CA THR A 61 -33.25 19.89 67.34
C THR A 61 -31.82 19.40 67.50
N LEU A 62 -31.51 18.74 68.62
CA LEU A 62 -30.20 18.10 68.80
C LEU A 62 -30.04 16.99 67.77
N THR A 63 -29.21 17.25 66.79
CA THR A 63 -28.88 16.29 65.75
C THR A 63 -27.97 15.20 66.35
N PRO A 64 -28.33 13.92 66.23
CA PRO A 64 -27.39 12.84 66.59
C PRO A 64 -26.10 12.96 65.80
N THR A 65 -24.95 12.90 66.47
CA THR A 65 -23.64 12.84 65.80
C THR A 65 -23.53 11.61 64.94
N GLU A 66 -23.52 11.80 63.64
CA GLU A 66 -23.29 10.72 62.73
C GLU A 66 -21.86 10.19 62.88
N THR A 67 -21.74 8.94 63.30
CA THR A 67 -20.47 8.23 63.29
C THR A 67 -20.06 7.99 61.84
N LEU A 68 -18.98 8.61 61.39
CA LEU A 68 -18.45 8.42 60.05
C LEU A 68 -18.06 6.95 59.88
N THR A 69 -18.86 6.20 59.15
CA THR A 69 -18.49 4.84 58.71
C THR A 69 -17.29 4.94 57.78
N PRO A 70 -16.21 4.20 58.00
CA PRO A 70 -15.06 4.27 57.09
C PRO A 70 -15.49 3.84 55.67
N THR A 71 -15.44 4.77 54.73
CA THR A 71 -15.65 4.50 53.34
C THR A 71 -14.49 3.63 52.84
N LEU A 72 -14.79 2.44 52.34
CA LEU A 72 -13.80 1.60 51.70
C LEU A 72 -13.32 2.33 50.45
N THR A 73 -12.14 2.91 50.52
CA THR A 73 -11.45 3.49 49.36
C THR A 73 -10.91 2.36 48.53
N PHE A 74 -11.51 2.14 47.37
CA PHE A 74 -10.95 1.19 46.40
C PHE A 74 -9.59 1.70 45.93
N THR A 75 -8.53 0.99 46.31
CA THR A 75 -7.20 1.26 45.77
C THR A 75 -7.23 0.93 44.25
N PRO A 76 -6.90 1.88 43.36
CA PRO A 76 -6.88 1.59 41.95
C PRO A 76 -5.87 0.48 41.68
N THR A 77 -6.36 -0.65 41.21
CA THR A 77 -5.49 -1.72 40.73
C THR A 77 -4.81 -1.21 39.48
N ILE A 78 -3.48 -1.13 39.48
CA ILE A 78 -2.70 -0.82 38.29
C ILE A 78 -2.86 -1.98 37.32
N THR A 79 -3.76 -1.83 36.34
CA THR A 79 -3.88 -2.76 35.24
C THR A 79 -2.67 -2.54 34.32
N ALA A 80 -1.79 -3.52 34.21
CA ALA A 80 -0.67 -3.46 33.29
C ALA A 80 -1.20 -3.29 31.88
N THR A 81 -0.88 -2.17 31.23
CA THR A 81 -1.16 -1.97 29.82
C THR A 81 -0.35 -3.00 29.03
N PRO A 82 -0.96 -3.83 28.17
CA PRO A 82 -0.21 -4.80 27.40
C PRO A 82 0.79 -4.06 26.50
N THR A 83 2.06 -4.32 26.73
CA THR A 83 3.13 -3.77 25.87
C THR A 83 3.19 -4.60 24.61
N PHE A 84 3.05 -3.98 23.43
CA PHE A 84 3.20 -4.65 22.16
C PHE A 84 4.63 -5.20 22.01
N SER A 85 4.74 -6.52 21.79
CA SER A 85 6.00 -7.17 21.51
C SER A 85 6.08 -7.51 20.03
N PHE A 86 7.12 -7.03 19.35
CA PHE A 86 7.34 -7.37 17.95
C PHE A 86 7.67 -8.85 17.80
N PRO A 87 7.10 -9.54 16.78
CA PRO A 87 7.46 -10.91 16.46
C PRO A 87 8.94 -11.02 16.11
N THR A 88 9.52 -12.17 16.43
CA THR A 88 10.91 -12.50 16.10
C THR A 88 10.97 -13.58 15.02
N VAL A 89 12.09 -13.63 14.33
CA VAL A 89 12.40 -14.69 13.37
C VAL A 89 13.73 -15.34 13.73
N THR A 90 13.82 -16.63 13.48
CA THR A 90 15.08 -17.38 13.50
C THR A 90 15.28 -18.02 12.15
N VAL A 91 16.43 -17.78 11.53
CA VAL A 91 16.78 -18.37 10.24
C VAL A 91 16.95 -19.87 10.40
N ASN A 92 16.27 -20.68 9.58
CA ASN A 92 16.27 -22.15 9.70
C ASN A 92 17.20 -22.84 8.69
N LYS A 93 17.69 -22.12 7.68
CA LYS A 93 18.69 -22.60 6.71
C LYS A 93 19.44 -21.41 6.10
N GLN A 94 20.58 -21.68 5.46
CA GLN A 94 21.28 -20.63 4.73
C GLN A 94 20.35 -19.96 3.72
N ALA A 95 20.34 -18.62 3.72
CA ALA A 95 19.47 -17.80 2.91
C ALA A 95 20.08 -16.44 2.59
N HIS A 96 19.43 -15.72 1.69
CA HIS A 96 19.77 -14.34 1.36
C HIS A 96 18.71 -13.39 1.90
N CYS A 97 19.15 -12.36 2.60
CA CYS A 97 18.35 -11.18 2.84
C CYS A 97 18.45 -10.25 1.63
N ARG A 98 17.37 -9.61 1.24
CA ARG A 98 17.31 -8.78 0.03
C ARG A 98 16.82 -7.37 0.32
N TYR A 99 17.09 -6.46 -0.58
CA TYR A 99 16.63 -5.07 -0.47
C TYR A 99 15.16 -4.88 -0.85
N GLY A 100 14.48 -5.91 -1.33
CA GLY A 100 13.05 -5.89 -1.61
C GLY A 100 12.39 -7.26 -1.39
N PRO A 101 11.05 -7.31 -1.44
CA PRO A 101 10.26 -8.45 -0.98
C PRO A 101 10.08 -9.57 -2.02
N SER A 102 11.11 -9.85 -2.82
CA SER A 102 11.19 -11.01 -3.73
C SER A 102 12.63 -11.38 -4.06
N VAL A 103 12.80 -12.49 -4.78
CA VAL A 103 14.11 -12.95 -5.27
C VAL A 103 14.71 -12.07 -6.35
N ALA A 104 13.91 -11.24 -7.01
CA ALA A 104 14.36 -10.33 -8.05
C ALA A 104 15.19 -9.13 -7.54
N TYR A 105 15.09 -8.82 -6.26
CA TYR A 105 15.80 -7.69 -5.68
C TYR A 105 17.26 -8.04 -5.34
N LEU A 106 18.10 -7.01 -5.32
CA LEU A 106 19.49 -7.13 -4.95
C LEU A 106 19.67 -7.83 -3.61
N HIS A 107 20.72 -8.61 -3.55
CA HIS A 107 21.21 -9.22 -2.33
C HIS A 107 21.70 -8.14 -1.34
N ALA A 108 21.27 -8.26 -0.09
CA ALA A 108 21.64 -7.33 0.96
C ALA A 108 22.63 -7.96 1.96
N ALA A 109 22.38 -9.22 2.35
CA ALA A 109 23.23 -9.95 3.28
C ALA A 109 23.01 -11.46 3.20
N ASP A 110 24.04 -12.22 3.56
CA ASP A 110 23.94 -13.65 3.81
C ASP A 110 23.41 -13.90 5.23
N LEU A 111 22.47 -14.84 5.31
CA LEU A 111 21.90 -15.34 6.55
C LEU A 111 22.24 -16.81 6.72
N TYR A 112 22.46 -17.20 7.96
CA TYR A 112 22.78 -18.57 8.32
C TYR A 112 21.80 -19.09 9.38
N ALA A 113 21.62 -20.40 9.44
CA ALA A 113 20.77 -21.02 10.43
C ALA A 113 21.17 -20.57 11.85
N GLY A 114 20.17 -20.14 12.63
CA GLY A 114 20.35 -19.57 13.96
C GLY A 114 20.47 -18.04 14.03
N ASP A 115 20.60 -17.33 12.89
CA ASP A 115 20.51 -15.87 12.91
C ASP A 115 19.11 -15.43 13.37
N VAL A 116 19.07 -14.49 14.31
CA VAL A 116 17.83 -13.98 14.92
C VAL A 116 17.58 -12.54 14.48
N GLY A 117 16.32 -12.19 14.37
CA GLY A 117 15.90 -10.82 14.04
C GLY A 117 14.48 -10.50 14.48
N THR A 118 14.14 -9.25 14.42
CA THR A 118 12.81 -8.72 14.78
C THR A 118 12.06 -8.29 13.52
N VAL A 119 10.80 -8.76 13.38
CA VAL A 119 9.92 -8.36 12.26
C VAL A 119 9.43 -6.94 12.47
N ARG A 120 9.64 -6.07 11.49
CA ARG A 120 9.26 -4.66 11.54
C ARG A 120 8.30 -4.24 10.43
N GLY A 121 8.04 -5.13 9.45
CA GLY A 121 7.12 -4.86 8.37
C GLY A 121 6.72 -6.12 7.61
N ARG A 122 5.62 -6.01 6.89
CA ARG A 122 5.13 -6.99 5.91
C ARG A 122 4.98 -6.29 4.57
N PHE A 123 4.98 -7.04 3.49
CA PHE A 123 4.64 -6.50 2.19
C PHE A 123 3.22 -6.87 1.78
N VAL A 124 2.49 -5.93 1.18
CA VAL A 124 1.06 -6.13 0.88
C VAL A 124 0.84 -7.16 -0.24
N TYR A 125 1.79 -7.28 -1.17
CA TYR A 125 1.65 -8.14 -2.36
C TYR A 125 2.44 -9.45 -2.25
N SER A 126 3.19 -9.68 -1.17
CA SER A 126 3.91 -10.93 -0.95
C SER A 126 3.97 -11.28 0.54
N LYS A 127 4.40 -12.50 0.85
CA LYS A 127 4.56 -12.96 2.24
C LYS A 127 5.93 -12.64 2.84
N TRP A 128 6.79 -11.89 2.13
CA TRP A 128 8.11 -11.53 2.63
C TRP A 128 8.02 -10.62 3.84
N LEU A 129 8.98 -10.77 4.75
CA LEU A 129 9.04 -10.05 6.02
C LEU A 129 10.20 -9.05 6.00
N TYR A 130 9.93 -7.84 6.46
CA TYR A 130 10.94 -6.80 6.67
C TYR A 130 11.49 -6.93 8.07
N VAL A 131 12.78 -7.28 8.18
CA VAL A 131 13.41 -7.75 9.42
C VAL A 131 14.65 -6.95 9.73
N LYS A 132 14.83 -6.65 11.02
CA LYS A 132 16.10 -6.19 11.59
C LYS A 132 16.78 -7.39 12.23
N PHE A 133 17.76 -7.96 11.54
CA PHE A 133 18.60 -9.02 12.12
C PHE A 133 19.61 -8.43 13.11
N ASP A 134 19.88 -9.14 14.21
CA ASP A 134 20.75 -8.66 15.28
C ASP A 134 22.18 -8.40 14.80
N LYS A 135 22.64 -9.20 13.85
CA LYS A 135 23.98 -9.07 13.23
C LYS A 135 24.11 -7.94 12.21
N LEU A 136 22.99 -7.36 11.74
CA LEU A 136 23.00 -6.31 10.73
C LEU A 136 22.67 -4.95 11.38
N ASN A 137 23.22 -3.86 10.85
CA ASN A 137 22.90 -2.50 11.26
C ASN A 137 21.76 -1.86 10.43
N TYR A 138 21.23 -2.56 9.44
CA TYR A 138 20.13 -2.15 8.56
C TYR A 138 19.04 -3.21 8.51
N PHE A 139 17.93 -2.87 7.88
CA PHE A 139 16.79 -3.77 7.64
C PHE A 139 16.90 -4.40 6.26
N CYS A 140 16.34 -5.59 6.12
CA CYS A 140 16.22 -6.25 4.84
C CYS A 140 15.00 -7.18 4.79
N TRP A 141 14.69 -7.64 3.59
CA TRP A 141 13.56 -8.54 3.36
C TRP A 141 14.02 -10.00 3.33
N VAL A 142 13.26 -10.86 3.98
CA VAL A 142 13.52 -12.29 4.01
C VAL A 142 12.28 -13.08 3.63
N ALA A 143 12.47 -14.16 2.88
CA ALA A 143 11.39 -15.07 2.51
C ALA A 143 10.89 -15.85 3.74
N PRO A 144 9.58 -16.05 3.91
CA PRO A 144 9.04 -16.79 5.06
C PRO A 144 9.46 -18.25 5.07
N SER A 145 9.85 -18.82 3.94
CA SER A 145 10.27 -20.23 3.82
C SER A 145 11.66 -20.53 4.40
N VAL A 146 12.41 -19.49 4.80
CA VAL A 146 13.78 -19.64 5.33
C VAL A 146 13.91 -19.19 6.78
N VAL A 147 12.78 -18.87 7.42
CA VAL A 147 12.73 -18.42 8.81
C VAL A 147 11.59 -19.09 9.56
N ASP A 148 11.80 -19.34 10.84
CA ASP A 148 10.76 -19.70 11.77
C ASP A 148 10.32 -18.44 12.52
N VAL A 149 9.02 -18.19 12.56
CA VAL A 149 8.45 -16.96 13.14
C VAL A 149 7.86 -17.28 14.52
N ALA A 150 8.25 -16.49 15.53
CA ALA A 150 7.65 -16.52 16.85
C ALA A 150 6.89 -15.22 17.13
N GLY A 151 5.62 -15.33 17.46
CA GLY A 151 4.69 -14.22 17.68
C GLY A 151 3.73 -13.98 16.52
N ASP A 152 2.83 -13.01 16.70
CA ASP A 152 1.76 -12.71 15.73
C ASP A 152 2.20 -11.62 14.75
N ILE A 153 2.44 -12.03 13.49
CA ILE A 153 2.78 -11.09 12.41
C ILE A 153 1.54 -10.34 11.87
N SER A 154 0.32 -10.75 12.19
CA SER A 154 -0.88 -10.13 11.66
C SER A 154 -1.00 -8.65 12.07
N GLN A 155 -0.47 -8.31 13.24
CA GLN A 155 -0.46 -6.97 13.83
C GLN A 155 0.66 -6.07 13.28
N ILE A 156 1.58 -6.63 12.50
CA ILE A 156 2.68 -5.85 11.93
C ILE A 156 2.17 -5.05 10.73
N ALA A 157 2.47 -3.75 10.72
CA ALA A 157 2.11 -2.86 9.63
C ALA A 157 2.73 -3.27 8.29
N TYR A 158 2.08 -2.92 7.20
CA TYR A 158 2.68 -3.02 5.88
C TYR A 158 3.74 -1.94 5.72
N LYS A 159 4.85 -2.34 5.12
CA LYS A 159 5.98 -1.46 4.80
C LYS A 159 5.97 -1.17 3.30
N GLU A 160 5.98 0.10 2.95
CA GLU A 160 6.20 0.53 1.57
C GLU A 160 7.63 0.26 1.13
N LEU A 161 7.78 -0.06 -0.14
CA LEU A 161 9.07 -0.30 -0.75
C LEU A 161 9.69 1.02 -1.20
N ASP A 162 10.83 1.35 -0.62
CA ASP A 162 11.62 2.53 -0.98
C ASP A 162 13.01 2.11 -1.45
N LEU A 163 13.14 1.86 -2.74
CA LEU A 163 14.39 1.43 -3.36
C LEU A 163 15.41 2.57 -3.45
N GLN A 164 14.95 3.82 -3.38
CA GLN A 164 15.83 4.99 -3.48
C GLN A 164 16.62 5.23 -2.19
N SER A 165 16.13 4.75 -1.05
CA SER A 165 16.84 4.85 0.23
C SER A 165 17.99 3.86 0.38
N ILE A 166 18.09 2.85 -0.49
CA ILE A 166 19.11 1.80 -0.42
C ILE A 166 20.49 2.34 -0.83
N GLY A 167 20.51 3.21 -1.81
CA GLY A 167 21.69 3.82 -2.38
C GLY A 167 21.43 4.21 -3.83
N SER A 168 22.30 5.01 -4.40
CA SER A 168 22.22 5.38 -5.80
C SER A 168 23.21 4.58 -6.63
N ASN A 169 22.74 4.01 -7.72
CA ASN A 169 23.66 3.51 -8.73
C ASN A 169 24.23 4.68 -9.56
N MET A 170 25.38 4.44 -10.20
CA MET A 170 26.03 5.46 -11.05
C MET A 170 25.40 5.55 -12.45
N TYR A 171 24.44 4.69 -12.77
CA TYR A 171 23.78 4.63 -14.07
C TYR A 171 22.40 5.27 -13.98
N GLY A 172 22.02 5.98 -15.04
CA GLY A 172 20.68 6.52 -15.15
C GLY A 172 19.64 5.43 -15.40
N PRO A 173 18.34 5.78 -15.34
CA PRO A 173 17.27 4.85 -15.65
C PRO A 173 17.29 4.40 -17.13
N PRO A 174 16.68 3.25 -17.48
CA PRO A 174 16.52 2.81 -18.86
C PRO A 174 15.81 3.87 -19.71
N LYS A 175 16.20 3.98 -20.98
CA LYS A 175 15.62 4.92 -21.94
C LYS A 175 14.82 4.19 -23.01
N ASN A 176 14.00 4.94 -23.76
CA ASN A 176 13.21 4.43 -24.87
C ASN A 176 12.41 3.17 -24.51
N VAL A 177 11.86 3.17 -23.29
CA VAL A 177 11.00 2.07 -22.82
C VAL A 177 9.72 2.08 -23.62
N THR A 178 9.41 0.94 -24.22
CA THR A 178 8.19 0.71 -25.00
C THR A 178 7.50 -0.56 -24.52
N ALA A 179 6.20 -0.66 -24.71
CA ALA A 179 5.45 -1.88 -24.49
C ALA A 179 4.42 -2.06 -25.60
N ALA A 180 4.30 -3.28 -26.08
CA ALA A 180 3.36 -3.63 -27.12
C ALA A 180 2.61 -4.91 -26.74
N ARG A 181 1.30 -4.96 -27.03
CA ARG A 181 0.47 -6.13 -26.76
C ARG A 181 0.40 -7.05 -27.98
N ALA A 182 0.56 -8.33 -27.71
CA ALA A 182 0.35 -9.42 -28.66
C ALA A 182 -0.60 -10.45 -28.03
N GLY A 183 -1.90 -10.28 -28.23
CA GLY A 183 -2.91 -11.11 -27.54
C GLY A 183 -2.89 -10.89 -26.02
N ASN A 184 -2.65 -11.97 -25.29
CA ASN A 184 -2.56 -11.96 -23.82
C ASN A 184 -1.12 -11.75 -23.30
N GLU A 185 -0.19 -11.42 -24.17
CA GLU A 185 1.20 -11.14 -23.80
C GLU A 185 1.52 -9.66 -24.02
N VAL A 186 2.32 -9.08 -23.14
CA VAL A 186 2.89 -7.74 -23.30
C VAL A 186 4.40 -7.87 -23.41
N ILE A 187 4.95 -7.35 -24.51
CA ILE A 187 6.38 -7.34 -24.78
C ILE A 187 6.89 -5.94 -24.45
N ILE A 188 7.78 -5.86 -23.47
CA ILE A 188 8.42 -4.64 -22.99
C ILE A 188 9.83 -4.60 -23.55
N ASN A 189 10.22 -3.47 -24.15
CA ASN A 189 11.58 -3.27 -24.67
C ASN A 189 12.15 -1.96 -24.15
N TRP A 190 13.49 -1.89 -24.04
CA TRP A 190 14.22 -0.70 -23.63
C TRP A 190 15.59 -0.62 -24.29
N GLU A 191 16.17 0.56 -24.25
CA GLU A 191 17.53 0.77 -24.74
C GLU A 191 18.54 0.23 -23.72
N GLN A 192 19.57 -0.46 -24.20
CA GLN A 192 20.65 -0.96 -23.36
C GLN A 192 21.32 0.21 -22.59
N VAL A 193 21.39 0.09 -21.27
CA VAL A 193 22.23 0.93 -20.44
C VAL A 193 23.63 0.34 -20.42
N LYS A 194 24.61 1.06 -20.96
CA LYS A 194 26.00 0.60 -20.97
C LYS A 194 26.59 0.65 -19.57
N MET A 195 26.90 -0.50 -19.03
CA MET A 195 27.50 -0.68 -17.71
C MET A 195 28.87 -1.33 -17.83
N THR A 196 29.74 -1.07 -16.88
CA THR A 196 31.00 -1.83 -16.78
C THR A 196 30.68 -3.26 -16.39
N LYS A 197 31.50 -4.23 -16.80
CA LYS A 197 31.30 -5.64 -16.45
C LYS A 197 31.51 -5.82 -14.95
N ASP A 198 30.48 -6.28 -14.25
CA ASP A 198 30.49 -6.62 -12.82
C ASP A 198 29.25 -7.47 -12.52
N ASP A 199 29.24 -8.13 -11.38
CA ASP A 199 28.07 -8.87 -10.90
C ASP A 199 26.93 -7.93 -10.49
N ASP A 200 25.71 -8.42 -10.47
CA ASP A 200 24.49 -7.71 -10.06
C ASP A 200 24.17 -6.45 -10.88
N ARG A 201 24.65 -6.35 -12.11
CA ARG A 201 24.36 -5.23 -13.02
C ARG A 201 23.36 -5.64 -14.09
N GLY A 202 22.28 -4.89 -14.18
CA GLY A 202 21.23 -5.17 -15.15
C GLY A 202 19.94 -4.42 -14.87
N TYR A 203 18.84 -5.13 -14.82
CA TYR A 203 17.50 -4.51 -14.75
C TYR A 203 16.62 -5.23 -13.74
N LEU A 204 15.70 -4.46 -13.13
CA LEU A 204 14.60 -4.95 -12.32
C LEU A 204 13.30 -4.48 -12.92
N LEU A 205 12.34 -5.39 -13.04
CA LEU A 205 10.96 -5.12 -13.41
C LEU A 205 10.06 -5.33 -12.19
N GLU A 206 9.22 -4.35 -11.90
CA GLU A 206 8.10 -4.43 -10.97
C GLU A 206 6.81 -4.23 -11.77
N LEU A 207 6.00 -5.24 -11.85
CA LEU A 207 4.82 -5.26 -12.70
C LEU A 207 3.58 -5.57 -11.88
N PHE A 208 2.46 -5.00 -12.28
CA PHE A 208 1.14 -5.43 -11.87
C PHE A 208 0.38 -5.86 -13.11
N VAL A 209 0.07 -7.13 -13.21
CA VAL A 209 -0.53 -7.75 -14.40
C VAL A 209 -1.82 -8.48 -14.05
N CYS A 210 -2.70 -8.59 -15.03
CA CYS A 210 -3.92 -9.37 -14.90
C CYS A 210 -3.70 -10.80 -15.42
N GLN A 211 -3.94 -11.79 -14.58
CA GLN A 211 -3.87 -13.20 -14.98
C GLN A 211 -5.02 -13.99 -14.32
N GLY A 212 -5.84 -14.64 -15.15
CA GLY A 212 -6.98 -15.41 -14.67
C GLY A 212 -7.98 -14.56 -13.85
N GLY A 213 -8.16 -13.29 -14.21
CA GLY A 213 -9.03 -12.33 -13.49
C GLY A 213 -8.44 -11.81 -12.17
N ASN A 214 -7.21 -12.16 -11.85
CA ASN A 214 -6.52 -11.69 -10.64
C ASN A 214 -5.46 -10.64 -11.00
N TYR A 215 -5.40 -9.57 -10.21
CA TYR A 215 -4.36 -8.55 -10.32
C TYR A 215 -3.14 -8.99 -9.51
N ILE A 216 -2.06 -9.34 -10.19
CA ILE A 216 -0.88 -9.99 -9.62
C ILE A 216 0.29 -9.02 -9.62
N TRP A 217 0.95 -8.90 -8.48
CA TRP A 217 2.26 -8.26 -8.40
C TRP A 217 3.32 -9.28 -8.86
N TRP A 218 4.07 -8.90 -9.89
CA TRP A 218 5.08 -9.72 -10.54
C TRP A 218 6.41 -8.97 -10.58
N THR A 219 7.49 -9.66 -10.29
CA THR A 219 8.84 -9.07 -10.34
C THR A 219 9.78 -10.02 -11.04
N ASP A 220 10.65 -9.45 -11.85
CA ASP A 220 11.74 -10.18 -12.48
C ASP A 220 13.00 -9.32 -12.57
N SER A 221 14.16 -9.95 -12.72
CA SER A 221 15.43 -9.23 -12.82
C SER A 221 16.39 -9.95 -13.74
N TYR A 222 17.16 -9.17 -14.46
CA TYR A 222 18.27 -9.65 -15.29
C TYR A 222 19.59 -9.17 -14.70
N PRO A 223 20.50 -10.09 -14.37
CA PRO A 223 21.83 -9.76 -13.83
C PRO A 223 22.84 -9.36 -14.93
N ASP A 224 22.36 -8.91 -16.09
CA ASP A 224 23.16 -8.48 -17.22
C ASP A 224 22.58 -7.24 -17.89
N GLN A 225 23.43 -6.49 -18.59
CA GLN A 225 23.04 -5.28 -19.30
C GLN A 225 22.55 -5.53 -20.75
N TYR A 226 22.60 -6.76 -21.23
CA TYR A 226 22.36 -7.08 -22.64
C TYR A 226 20.92 -7.51 -22.89
N THR A 227 20.28 -8.06 -21.88
CA THR A 227 18.86 -8.40 -21.93
C THR A 227 18.03 -7.12 -21.87
N THR A 228 17.42 -6.76 -23.00
CA THR A 228 16.68 -5.49 -23.16
C THR A 228 15.23 -5.69 -23.60
N SER A 229 14.70 -6.89 -23.38
CA SER A 229 13.32 -7.24 -23.67
C SER A 229 12.78 -8.17 -22.60
N TYR A 230 11.51 -8.01 -22.27
CA TYR A 230 10.78 -8.88 -21.35
C TYR A 230 9.37 -9.13 -21.87
N GLU A 231 8.93 -10.36 -21.81
CA GLU A 231 7.57 -10.77 -22.18
C GLU A 231 6.82 -11.24 -20.93
N VAL A 232 5.62 -10.73 -20.73
CA VAL A 232 4.79 -11.09 -19.58
C VAL A 232 3.35 -11.29 -20.02
N ARG A 233 2.71 -12.32 -19.45
CA ARG A 233 1.28 -12.56 -19.63
C ARG A 233 0.48 -11.49 -18.90
N ASP A 234 -0.45 -10.86 -19.64
CA ASP A 234 -1.36 -9.83 -19.15
C ASP A 234 -2.69 -9.93 -19.89
N GLU A 235 -3.69 -10.43 -19.21
CA GLU A 235 -5.02 -10.72 -19.75
C GLU A 235 -5.97 -9.53 -19.52
N ALA A 236 -7.07 -9.51 -20.27
CA ALA A 236 -8.17 -8.61 -19.96
C ALA A 236 -8.99 -9.14 -18.76
N GLY A 237 -9.81 -8.27 -18.14
CA GLY A 237 -10.83 -8.66 -17.16
C GLY A 237 -10.55 -8.28 -15.71
N CYS A 238 -9.41 -7.71 -15.40
CA CYS A 238 -9.18 -7.13 -14.07
C CYS A 238 -9.82 -5.73 -13.94
N PRO A 239 -10.29 -5.35 -12.74
CA PRO A 239 -10.94 -4.06 -12.52
C PRO A 239 -9.95 -2.87 -12.52
N VAL A 240 -8.65 -3.15 -12.38
CA VAL A 240 -7.59 -2.15 -12.35
C VAL A 240 -6.68 -2.37 -13.56
N PRO A 241 -6.28 -1.30 -14.27
CA PRO A 241 -5.35 -1.42 -15.39
C PRO A 241 -3.99 -1.96 -14.94
N SER A 242 -3.39 -2.80 -15.76
CA SER A 242 -2.02 -3.28 -15.56
C SER A 242 -1.03 -2.14 -15.71
N GLU A 243 0.05 -2.19 -14.95
CA GLU A 243 1.12 -1.19 -14.97
C GLU A 243 2.47 -1.80 -14.58
N GLY A 244 3.53 -1.04 -14.78
CA GLY A 244 4.84 -1.50 -14.37
C GLY A 244 5.89 -0.41 -14.31
N ARG A 245 7.01 -0.76 -13.68
CA ARG A 245 8.20 0.07 -13.53
C ARG A 245 9.43 -0.74 -13.90
N LEU A 246 10.38 -0.07 -14.51
CA LEU A 246 11.66 -0.63 -14.91
C LEU A 246 12.80 0.21 -14.29
N TYR A 247 13.79 -0.48 -13.75
CA TYR A 247 14.96 0.12 -13.11
C TYR A 247 16.25 -0.40 -13.75
N THR A 248 17.25 0.44 -13.80
CA THR A 248 18.64 -0.01 -13.90
C THR A 248 19.13 -0.39 -12.51
N VAL A 249 19.81 -1.50 -12.40
CA VAL A 249 20.27 -2.07 -11.13
C VAL A 249 21.78 -2.29 -11.17
N GLU A 250 22.45 -2.01 -10.07
CA GLU A 250 23.81 -2.43 -9.82
C GLU A 250 24.04 -2.59 -8.31
N LYS A 251 25.15 -3.16 -7.89
CA LYS A 251 25.40 -3.56 -6.49
C LYS A 251 25.20 -2.46 -5.43
N HIS A 252 25.25 -1.18 -5.81
CA HIS A 252 25.05 -0.07 -4.86
C HIS A 252 23.60 0.43 -4.79
N GLY A 253 22.70 -0.05 -5.65
CA GLY A 253 21.30 0.32 -5.61
C GLY A 253 20.60 0.35 -6.95
N PHE A 254 19.50 1.09 -6.98
CA PHE A 254 18.57 1.16 -8.09
C PHE A 254 18.52 2.58 -8.66
N SER A 255 18.33 2.69 -9.98
CA SER A 255 18.04 3.98 -10.60
C SER A 255 16.66 4.49 -10.18
N GLN A 256 16.32 5.73 -10.54
CA GLN A 256 14.92 6.15 -10.56
C GLN A 256 14.11 5.22 -11.48
N PRO A 257 12.87 4.89 -11.11
CA PRO A 257 12.02 4.05 -11.95
C PRO A 257 11.60 4.76 -13.22
N VAL A 258 11.49 4.00 -14.30
CA VAL A 258 10.76 4.44 -15.50
C VAL A 258 9.41 3.73 -15.52
N LYS A 259 8.33 4.49 -15.60
CA LYS A 259 7.00 3.91 -15.81
C LYS A 259 6.92 3.30 -17.20
N ILE A 260 6.53 2.05 -17.29
CA ILE A 260 6.33 1.35 -18.55
C ILE A 260 5.05 1.89 -19.19
N PRO A 261 5.07 2.30 -20.48
CA PRO A 261 3.88 2.75 -21.21
C PRO A 261 2.96 1.57 -21.52
N TRP A 262 2.24 1.07 -20.51
CA TRP A 262 1.46 -0.14 -20.60
C TRP A 262 0.36 -0.04 -21.65
N PRO A 263 0.25 -0.97 -22.62
CA PRO A 263 -0.80 -0.95 -23.63
C PRO A 263 -2.15 -1.36 -23.02
N ALA A 264 -3.22 -0.76 -23.51
CA ALA A 264 -4.57 -1.17 -23.14
C ALA A 264 -4.81 -2.66 -23.47
N PRO A 265 -5.66 -3.35 -22.72
CA PRO A 265 -6.05 -4.75 -22.99
C PRO A 265 -6.92 -4.91 -24.24
#